data_0472aeb44eb08449bd89300aa557a305
#
_entry.id   0472aeb44eb08449bd89300aa557a305
#
_cell.length_a   1.000
_cell.length_b   1.000
_cell.length_c   1.000
_cell.angle_alpha   90.00
_cell.angle_beta   90.00
_cell.angle_gamma   90.00
#
_symmetry.space_group_name_H-M   'P 1'
#
loop_
_entity.id
_entity.type
_entity.pdbx_description
1 polymer ?
#
loop_
_entity_poly.entity_id
_entity_poly.type
_entity_poly.pdbx_seq_one_letter_code
_entity_poly.pdbx_strand_id
1 'polypeptide(L)'
;MMLKSDHVAFSAYPVSEYDELQRLGAEIPDDGLQRAIVLINCGGTEDVRAVMGLRKGARAYVFDSHRPLDLVNVSADNQDVLVMRDDKEGEESFPEPHSDDSDSDDSSDDDEGPESPRTRRVRRQERARDRAAYYARGSFYGRASGIIMHDIAYKLNKDRLENYLPLWLAVVSMTDQYLHQRLSHEMYTSCVMELATRVSAMSNADQPMTRSLEDGTVVNAFSERRLQYNEEFRFMLLRHWTLYDSMLHSNYVATALQTWTERGRANLNSLFAHVGISLDVAKQKYKHMEPEKMKQFEERLEQYGSSHGLDNVKFWSFQYSHGYSVKVCAADVVYGATALLEGLGESGEGDGSAADNFWRAAQALSLGNWEEMESGIGHAIRLQQAVMRQGSVALSSSAHIRTIGSLRCYNLLDHGSPADVKLFTHPLSLLKLALFIQDALRLTRNRIRPLVVIGPSSEDDSFALIVGVTAKPNTDDTSGGNFFTYSFKLAAERINARFKHGSFEASIIQVAKRDLGQFIEALSDIDAERLARLRASAD
;
A
#
# COMPACT_ATOMS: atom_id res chain seq x y z
N MET A 1 1.67 -20.11 -8.77
CA MET A 1 2.33 -20.22 -10.08
C MET A 1 3.64 -21.01 -9.98
N MET A 2 4.71 -20.57 -9.32
CA MET A 2 5.99 -21.31 -9.21
C MET A 2 5.82 -22.72 -8.64
N LEU A 3 5.14 -22.87 -7.50
CA LEU A 3 4.89 -24.20 -6.89
C LEU A 3 4.07 -25.11 -7.78
N LYS A 4 3.06 -24.59 -8.48
CA LYS A 4 2.29 -25.37 -9.46
C LYS A 4 3.16 -25.86 -10.61
N SER A 5 4.10 -25.04 -11.12
CA SER A 5 5.00 -25.42 -12.20
C SER A 5 5.96 -26.55 -11.80
N ASP A 6 6.27 -26.68 -10.50
CA ASP A 6 7.13 -27.73 -9.95
C ASP A 6 6.36 -28.92 -9.38
N HIS A 7 5.03 -28.95 -9.58
CA HIS A 7 4.15 -29.97 -9.04
C HIS A 7 4.24 -30.12 -7.50
N VAL A 8 4.58 -29.04 -6.80
CA VAL A 8 4.60 -29.01 -5.34
C VAL A 8 3.17 -28.85 -4.83
N ALA A 9 2.73 -29.75 -3.97
CA ALA A 9 1.44 -29.64 -3.31
C ALA A 9 1.47 -28.51 -2.29
N PHE A 10 0.47 -27.63 -2.32
CA PHE A 10 0.32 -26.54 -1.36
C PHE A 10 -1.16 -26.19 -1.15
N SER A 11 -1.47 -25.61 -0.02
CA SER A 11 -2.75 -24.97 0.28
C SER A 11 -2.53 -23.49 0.54
N ALA A 12 -3.41 -22.62 0.03
CA ALA A 12 -3.34 -21.19 0.22
C ALA A 12 -4.56 -20.71 1.01
N TYR A 13 -4.29 -19.93 2.04
CA TYR A 13 -5.30 -19.40 2.96
C TYR A 13 -5.18 -17.87 2.98
N PRO A 14 -6.20 -17.14 2.50
CA PRO A 14 -6.24 -15.68 2.69
C PRO A 14 -6.46 -15.36 4.16
N VAL A 15 -5.73 -14.35 4.65
CA VAL A 15 -5.82 -13.86 6.02
C VAL A 15 -5.89 -12.34 6.01
N SER A 16 -6.67 -11.75 6.91
CA SER A 16 -6.85 -10.30 7.05
C SER A 16 -6.28 -9.74 8.36
N GLU A 17 -6.10 -10.59 9.36
CA GLU A 17 -5.62 -10.19 10.70
C GLU A 17 -4.84 -11.29 11.41
N TYR A 18 -4.12 -10.93 12.48
CA TYR A 18 -3.29 -11.85 13.25
C TYR A 18 -4.09 -12.94 13.98
N ASP A 19 -5.33 -12.68 14.38
CA ASP A 19 -6.19 -13.68 15.02
C ASP A 19 -6.55 -14.84 14.08
N GLU A 20 -6.69 -14.56 12.78
CA GLU A 20 -6.88 -15.60 11.75
C GLU A 20 -5.61 -16.41 11.56
N LEU A 21 -4.45 -15.73 11.53
CA LEU A 21 -3.15 -16.39 11.43
C LEU A 21 -2.90 -17.34 12.62
N GLN A 22 -3.28 -16.91 13.83
CA GLN A 22 -3.19 -17.72 15.04
C GLN A 22 -4.09 -18.97 14.96
N ARG A 23 -5.31 -18.81 14.48
CA ARG A 23 -6.24 -19.96 14.28
C ARG A 23 -5.67 -20.96 13.28
N LEU A 24 -5.18 -20.50 12.14
CA LEU A 24 -4.54 -21.37 11.14
C LEU A 24 -3.29 -22.06 11.70
N GLY A 25 -2.49 -21.38 12.51
CA GLY A 25 -1.36 -21.99 13.21
C GLY A 25 -1.76 -23.15 14.13
N ALA A 26 -2.88 -22.97 14.86
CA ALA A 26 -3.42 -24.01 15.74
C ALA A 26 -3.98 -25.24 14.99
N GLU A 27 -4.43 -25.05 13.74
CA GLU A 27 -4.95 -26.14 12.89
C GLU A 27 -3.84 -26.98 12.26
N ILE A 28 -2.59 -26.56 12.29
CA ILE A 28 -1.47 -27.33 11.74
C ILE A 28 -1.30 -28.63 12.54
N PRO A 29 -1.43 -29.82 11.92
CA PRO A 29 -1.33 -31.09 12.63
C PRO A 29 0.07 -31.31 13.23
N ASP A 30 0.11 -31.89 14.43
CA ASP A 30 1.34 -32.33 15.09
C ASP A 30 1.61 -33.80 14.77
N ASP A 31 1.95 -34.07 13.52
CA ASP A 31 2.19 -35.44 13.02
C ASP A 31 3.70 -35.74 12.80
N GLY A 32 4.55 -34.87 13.26
CA GLY A 32 6.02 -34.98 13.13
C GLY A 32 6.55 -34.74 11.72
N LEU A 33 5.69 -34.34 10.76
CA LEU A 33 6.13 -34.02 9.41
C LEU A 33 6.75 -32.62 9.34
N GLN A 34 7.81 -32.47 8.56
CA GLN A 34 8.37 -31.17 8.25
C GLN A 34 7.44 -30.39 7.33
N ARG A 35 7.09 -29.17 7.74
CA ARG A 35 6.24 -28.25 6.95
C ARG A 35 6.93 -26.93 6.71
N ALA A 36 6.81 -26.46 5.47
CA ALA A 36 7.19 -25.10 5.09
C ALA A 36 5.93 -24.22 5.06
N ILE A 37 5.92 -23.16 5.84
CA ILE A 37 4.85 -22.17 5.89
C ILE A 37 5.38 -20.94 5.19
N VAL A 38 4.64 -20.41 4.21
CA VAL A 38 5.02 -19.21 3.47
C VAL A 38 4.02 -18.11 3.80
N LEU A 39 4.49 -17.07 4.48
CA LEU A 39 3.70 -15.88 4.80
C LEU A 39 3.99 -14.80 3.76
N ILE A 40 2.96 -14.26 3.13
CA ILE A 40 3.08 -13.26 2.07
C ILE A 40 2.37 -11.99 2.49
N ASN A 41 3.12 -10.91 2.59
CA ASN A 41 2.70 -9.58 3.04
C ASN A 41 2.06 -9.57 4.44
N CYS A 42 2.51 -10.46 5.31
CA CYS A 42 2.12 -10.57 6.71
C CYS A 42 3.20 -11.26 7.53
N GLY A 43 3.18 -11.08 8.85
CA GLY A 43 4.05 -11.77 9.81
C GLY A 43 5.40 -11.11 10.05
N GLY A 44 5.73 -9.98 9.40
CA GLY A 44 7.00 -9.29 9.62
C GLY A 44 7.08 -8.54 10.94
N THR A 45 5.96 -8.01 11.43
CA THR A 45 5.89 -7.04 12.54
C THR A 45 5.54 -7.65 13.90
N GLU A 46 5.23 -8.93 13.95
CA GLU A 46 4.90 -9.67 15.18
C GLU A 46 5.73 -10.96 15.25
N ASP A 47 5.96 -11.48 16.44
CA ASP A 47 6.65 -12.77 16.64
C ASP A 47 5.82 -13.90 16.00
N VAL A 48 6.21 -14.32 14.80
CA VAL A 48 5.54 -15.39 14.02
C VAL A 48 5.53 -16.72 14.79
N ARG A 49 6.58 -17.00 15.55
CA ARG A 49 6.67 -18.23 16.32
C ARG A 49 5.62 -18.28 17.43
N ALA A 50 5.43 -17.17 18.12
CA ALA A 50 4.42 -17.05 19.17
C ALA A 50 3.00 -17.01 18.60
N VAL A 51 2.77 -16.18 17.55
CA VAL A 51 1.44 -16.02 16.92
C VAL A 51 0.94 -17.34 16.35
N MET A 52 1.77 -18.05 15.59
CA MET A 52 1.36 -19.31 14.95
C MET A 52 1.53 -20.53 15.84
N GLY A 53 2.16 -20.40 17.02
CA GLY A 53 2.49 -21.56 17.85
C GLY A 53 3.36 -22.59 17.11
N LEU A 54 4.40 -22.12 16.39
CA LEU A 54 5.22 -22.99 15.55
C LEU A 54 5.84 -24.12 16.37
N ARG A 55 5.62 -25.35 15.90
CA ARG A 55 6.13 -26.58 16.53
C ARG A 55 7.47 -26.98 15.93
N LYS A 56 8.21 -27.83 16.63
CA LYS A 56 9.48 -28.39 16.14
C LYS A 56 9.28 -29.06 14.77
N GLY A 57 10.09 -28.65 13.78
CA GLY A 57 10.04 -29.15 12.41
C GLY A 57 9.22 -28.30 11.43
N ALA A 58 8.47 -27.29 11.90
CA ALA A 58 7.86 -26.31 11.03
C ALA A 58 8.81 -25.14 10.82
N ARG A 59 8.92 -24.65 9.56
CA ARG A 59 9.68 -23.44 9.22
C ARG A 59 8.78 -22.43 8.54
N ALA A 60 8.84 -21.19 8.96
CA ALA A 60 8.14 -20.07 8.35
C ALA A 60 9.09 -19.23 7.48
N TYR A 61 8.67 -18.98 6.25
CA TYR A 61 9.34 -18.08 5.30
C TYR A 61 8.47 -16.84 5.14
N VAL A 62 8.95 -15.69 5.61
CA VAL A 62 8.19 -14.45 5.66
C VAL A 62 8.62 -13.51 4.53
N PHE A 63 7.69 -13.21 3.63
CA PHE A 63 7.83 -12.23 2.55
C PHE A 63 6.96 -11.02 2.87
N ASP A 64 7.44 -10.14 3.73
CA ASP A 64 6.67 -9.02 4.21
C ASP A 64 7.40 -7.69 4.01
N SER A 65 6.68 -6.71 3.54
CA SER A 65 7.18 -5.34 3.33
C SER A 65 6.95 -4.42 4.54
N HIS A 66 6.14 -4.82 5.51
CA HIS A 66 5.90 -4.02 6.71
C HIS A 66 7.14 -3.92 7.60
N ARG A 67 7.37 -2.73 8.15
CA ARG A 67 8.48 -2.39 9.04
C ARG A 67 7.97 -1.54 10.23
N PRO A 68 8.63 -1.56 11.38
CA PRO A 68 9.83 -2.34 11.71
C PRO A 68 9.54 -3.84 11.82
N LEU A 69 10.54 -4.67 11.53
CA LEU A 69 10.43 -6.11 11.74
C LEU A 69 10.46 -6.44 13.24
N ASP A 70 9.74 -7.48 13.65
CA ASP A 70 9.90 -8.01 15.00
C ASP A 70 11.30 -8.57 15.18
N LEU A 71 11.97 -8.16 16.25
CA LEU A 71 13.37 -8.50 16.50
C LEU A 71 13.59 -9.99 16.77
N VAL A 72 12.57 -10.71 17.25
CA VAL A 72 12.62 -12.17 17.44
C VAL A 72 12.69 -12.87 16.09
N ASN A 73 11.96 -12.38 15.07
CA ASN A 73 11.96 -12.97 13.74
C ASN A 73 13.31 -12.84 13.02
N VAL A 74 14.09 -11.81 13.33
CA VAL A 74 15.39 -11.52 12.67
C VAL A 74 16.59 -11.87 13.55
N SER A 75 16.36 -12.43 14.73
CA SER A 75 17.43 -12.89 15.63
C SER A 75 18.24 -14.01 15.00
N ALA A 76 19.55 -13.97 15.19
CA ALA A 76 20.47 -15.03 14.75
C ALA A 76 20.15 -16.40 15.37
N ASP A 77 19.56 -16.42 16.56
CA ASP A 77 19.16 -17.64 17.27
C ASP A 77 17.89 -18.28 16.73
N ASN A 78 17.12 -17.54 15.93
CA ASN A 78 15.85 -18.02 15.37
C ASN A 78 16.09 -18.76 14.04
N GLN A 79 16.09 -20.08 14.09
CA GLN A 79 16.24 -20.94 12.90
C GLN A 79 14.89 -21.37 12.29
N ASP A 80 13.79 -21.12 12.99
CA ASP A 80 12.44 -21.56 12.57
C ASP A 80 11.73 -20.50 11.69
N VAL A 81 12.14 -19.23 11.80
CA VAL A 81 11.56 -18.13 11.01
C VAL A 81 12.63 -17.47 10.16
N LEU A 82 12.40 -17.43 8.85
CA LEU A 82 13.32 -16.80 7.88
C LEU A 82 12.61 -15.63 7.20
N VAL A 83 13.02 -14.42 7.55
CA VAL A 83 12.51 -13.20 6.91
C VAL A 83 13.29 -12.94 5.64
N MET A 84 12.58 -12.95 4.51
CA MET A 84 13.16 -12.66 3.19
C MET A 84 13.28 -11.15 3.01
N ARG A 85 14.51 -10.66 2.90
CA ARG A 85 14.86 -9.23 2.79
C ARG A 85 15.70 -8.98 1.55
N ASP A 86 15.80 -7.72 1.13
CA ASP A 86 16.78 -7.30 0.13
C ASP A 86 18.19 -7.28 0.75
N ASP A 87 19.19 -7.63 -0.04
CA ASP A 87 20.61 -7.55 0.38
C ASP A 87 21.00 -6.12 0.81
N LYS A 88 20.36 -5.10 0.25
CA LYS A 88 20.55 -3.69 0.63
C LYS A 88 19.99 -3.35 2.02
N GLU A 89 18.98 -4.07 2.50
CA GLU A 89 18.44 -3.95 3.86
C GLU A 89 19.24 -4.79 4.88
N GLY A 90 20.10 -5.68 4.40
CA GLY A 90 20.88 -6.62 5.21
C GLY A 90 22.04 -6.00 6.00
N GLU A 91 22.44 -4.76 5.67
CA GLU A 91 23.51 -4.04 6.37
C GLU A 91 23.03 -3.36 7.67
N GLU A 92 21.73 -3.30 7.94
CA GLU A 92 21.23 -2.80 9.23
C GLU A 92 21.50 -3.81 10.34
N SER A 93 22.28 -3.41 11.34
CA SER A 93 22.44 -4.17 12.58
C SER A 93 21.16 -4.03 13.41
N PHE A 94 20.45 -5.13 13.60
CA PHE A 94 19.26 -5.16 14.46
C PHE A 94 19.66 -5.19 15.93
N PRO A 95 18.96 -4.46 16.81
CA PRO A 95 19.12 -4.62 18.26
C PRO A 95 18.80 -6.06 18.70
N GLU A 96 19.43 -6.52 19.76
CA GLU A 96 19.12 -7.84 20.32
C GLU A 96 17.69 -7.92 20.87
N PRO A 97 16.93 -9.01 20.57
CA PRO A 97 15.50 -9.09 20.87
C PRO A 97 15.17 -9.25 22.36
N HIS A 98 16.01 -9.96 23.13
CA HIS A 98 15.70 -10.30 24.51
C HIS A 98 16.30 -9.35 25.54
N SER A 99 15.52 -9.04 26.59
CA SER A 99 16.05 -8.68 27.88
C SER A 99 16.37 -10.00 28.59
N ASP A 100 17.63 -10.21 29.00
CA ASP A 100 18.00 -11.33 29.87
C ASP A 100 17.20 -11.26 31.18
N ASP A 101 15.94 -11.69 31.18
CA ASP A 101 15.14 -11.91 32.40
C ASP A 101 15.18 -13.36 32.87
N SER A 102 15.88 -14.23 32.14
CA SER A 102 16.18 -15.57 32.65
C SER A 102 17.46 -15.50 33.53
N ASP A 103 17.27 -15.42 34.82
CA ASP A 103 18.25 -15.85 35.82
C ASP A 103 18.51 -17.36 35.66
N SER A 104 19.03 -17.81 34.53
CA SER A 104 19.66 -19.12 34.42
C SER A 104 21.15 -18.92 34.49
N ASP A 105 21.66 -19.13 35.68
CA ASP A 105 23.06 -19.27 36.04
C ASP A 105 23.69 -20.53 35.39
N ASP A 106 23.50 -20.75 34.08
CA ASP A 106 24.12 -21.89 33.43
C ASP A 106 24.31 -21.69 31.92
N SER A 107 25.37 -21.01 31.55
CA SER A 107 26.09 -21.31 30.31
C SER A 107 27.56 -20.88 30.46
N SER A 108 28.40 -21.86 30.72
CA SER A 108 29.78 -21.89 30.30
C SER A 108 29.88 -21.53 28.82
N ASP A 109 30.57 -20.47 28.49
CA ASP A 109 31.74 -20.55 27.64
C ASP A 109 32.24 -19.16 27.25
N ASP A 110 33.54 -19.07 27.46
CA ASP A 110 34.59 -18.32 26.81
C ASP A 110 34.87 -16.85 27.19
N ASP A 111 35.95 -16.74 27.96
CA ASP A 111 37.10 -15.82 27.86
C ASP A 111 36.92 -14.31 28.12
N GLU A 112 35.79 -13.81 28.62
CA GLU A 112 35.74 -12.48 29.23
C GLU A 112 35.52 -12.62 30.74
N GLY A 113 36.47 -12.11 31.55
CA GLY A 113 36.42 -12.18 33.00
C GLY A 113 35.11 -11.62 33.59
N PRO A 114 34.77 -11.91 34.86
CA PRO A 114 33.48 -11.64 35.47
C PRO A 114 33.11 -10.16 35.38
N GLU A 115 32.20 -9.81 34.49
CA GLU A 115 31.64 -8.45 34.37
C GLU A 115 31.03 -8.02 35.72
N SER A 116 31.31 -6.79 36.14
CA SER A 116 30.71 -6.26 37.35
C SER A 116 29.17 -6.12 37.20
N PRO A 117 28.39 -6.31 38.28
CA PRO A 117 26.93 -6.13 38.24
C PRO A 117 26.50 -4.75 37.71
N ARG A 118 27.35 -3.74 37.87
CA ARG A 118 27.14 -2.38 37.37
C ARG A 118 27.27 -2.32 35.85
N THR A 119 28.26 -3.00 35.29
CA THR A 119 28.48 -3.06 33.82
C THR A 119 27.32 -3.81 33.12
N ARG A 120 26.87 -4.95 33.69
CA ARG A 120 25.69 -5.69 33.19
C ARG A 120 24.43 -4.82 33.18
N ARG A 121 24.21 -4.03 34.26
CA ARG A 121 23.05 -3.13 34.34
C ARG A 121 23.09 -2.02 33.28
N VAL A 122 24.24 -1.42 33.02
CA VAL A 122 24.43 -0.39 31.99
C VAL A 122 24.19 -0.97 30.62
N ARG A 123 24.79 -2.11 30.28
CA ARG A 123 24.60 -2.81 29.01
C ARG A 123 23.14 -3.21 28.77
N ARG A 124 22.42 -3.66 29.81
CA ARG A 124 20.98 -3.95 29.75
C ARG A 124 20.15 -2.69 29.45
N GLN A 125 20.48 -1.56 30.06
CA GLN A 125 19.81 -0.28 29.81
C GLN A 125 20.08 0.23 28.39
N GLU A 126 21.30 0.11 27.88
CA GLU A 126 21.68 0.47 26.52
C GLU A 126 20.88 -0.38 25.50
N ARG A 127 20.88 -1.71 25.63
CA ARG A 127 20.09 -2.61 24.76
C ARG A 127 18.61 -2.30 24.81
N ALA A 128 18.05 -2.03 25.99
CA ALA A 128 16.64 -1.62 26.12
C ALA A 128 16.35 -0.28 25.43
N ARG A 129 17.29 0.66 25.50
CA ARG A 129 17.20 1.95 24.81
C ARG A 129 17.25 1.77 23.29
N ASP A 130 18.16 0.93 22.80
CA ASP A 130 18.31 0.67 21.36
C ASP A 130 17.04 0.00 20.78
N ARG A 131 16.47 -0.98 21.50
CA ARG A 131 15.17 -1.58 21.13
C ARG A 131 14.05 -0.55 21.10
N ALA A 132 13.97 0.27 22.16
CA ALA A 132 12.94 1.32 22.21
C ALA A 132 13.11 2.34 21.07
N ALA A 133 14.34 2.71 20.73
CA ALA A 133 14.64 3.60 19.60
C ALA A 133 14.28 2.97 18.26
N TYR A 134 14.53 1.65 18.10
CA TYR A 134 14.17 0.91 16.89
C TYR A 134 12.66 0.95 16.62
N TYR A 135 11.84 0.60 17.61
CA TYR A 135 10.37 0.63 17.45
C TYR A 135 9.79 2.06 17.44
N ALA A 136 10.47 3.03 18.05
CA ALA A 136 10.02 4.43 18.06
C ALA A 136 10.09 5.11 16.68
N ARG A 137 10.76 4.52 15.70
CA ARG A 137 10.78 5.00 14.31
C ARG A 137 9.36 5.05 13.70
N GLY A 138 8.41 4.33 14.26
CA GLY A 138 7.07 4.15 13.69
C GLY A 138 7.04 3.16 12.54
N SER A 139 5.86 2.88 12.00
CA SER A 139 5.72 1.94 10.87
C SER A 139 6.14 2.58 9.55
N PHE A 140 6.84 1.81 8.73
CA PHE A 140 7.25 2.16 7.37
C PHE A 140 7.25 0.91 6.50
N TYR A 141 7.65 1.02 5.24
CA TYR A 141 7.65 -0.11 4.31
C TYR A 141 9.04 -0.31 3.71
N GLY A 142 9.48 -1.55 3.70
CA GLY A 142 10.63 -2.01 2.95
C GLY A 142 10.25 -2.31 1.49
N ARG A 143 11.15 -3.01 0.79
CA ARG A 143 10.96 -3.40 -0.61
C ARG A 143 9.70 -4.24 -0.78
N ALA A 144 8.95 -3.99 -1.83
CA ALA A 144 7.70 -4.69 -2.11
C ALA A 144 7.89 -6.21 -2.20
N SER A 145 7.07 -6.98 -1.50
CA SER A 145 7.15 -8.45 -1.44
C SER A 145 7.11 -9.10 -2.83
N GLY A 146 6.35 -8.52 -3.77
CA GLY A 146 6.29 -8.99 -5.15
C GLY A 146 7.62 -8.87 -5.89
N ILE A 147 8.45 -7.86 -5.60
CA ILE A 147 9.78 -7.72 -6.19
C ILE A 147 10.71 -8.82 -5.65
N ILE A 148 10.69 -9.06 -4.33
CA ILE A 148 11.50 -10.11 -3.69
C ILE A 148 11.13 -11.49 -4.27
N MET A 149 9.83 -11.75 -4.44
CA MET A 149 9.35 -13.00 -5.04
C MET A 149 9.75 -13.12 -6.52
N HIS A 150 9.76 -12.02 -7.27
CA HIS A 150 10.25 -12.02 -8.65
C HIS A 150 11.76 -12.29 -8.71
N ASP A 151 12.56 -11.75 -7.78
CA ASP A 151 13.99 -12.02 -7.71
C ASP A 151 14.28 -13.52 -7.52
N ILE A 152 13.48 -14.18 -6.69
CA ILE A 152 13.53 -15.64 -6.53
C ILE A 152 13.12 -16.34 -7.84
N ALA A 153 12.02 -15.93 -8.47
CA ALA A 153 11.59 -16.49 -9.74
C ALA A 153 12.68 -16.36 -10.82
N TYR A 154 13.35 -15.22 -10.87
CA TYR A 154 14.47 -14.97 -11.78
C TYR A 154 15.67 -15.89 -11.48
N LYS A 155 16.09 -15.99 -10.22
CA LYS A 155 17.18 -16.90 -9.78
C LYS A 155 16.86 -18.38 -10.08
N LEU A 156 15.58 -18.74 -10.08
CA LEU A 156 15.10 -20.10 -10.40
C LEU A 156 14.81 -20.31 -11.91
N ASN A 157 15.09 -19.32 -12.78
CA ASN A 157 14.73 -19.31 -14.20
C ASN A 157 13.22 -19.51 -14.46
N LYS A 158 12.38 -18.95 -13.60
CA LYS A 158 10.91 -19.01 -13.67
C LYS A 158 10.26 -17.65 -13.94
N ASP A 159 11.04 -16.65 -14.25
CA ASP A 159 10.62 -15.30 -14.62
C ASP A 159 9.74 -15.27 -15.88
N ARG A 160 9.90 -16.27 -16.78
CA ARG A 160 9.15 -16.39 -18.05
C ARG A 160 7.80 -17.09 -17.93
N LEU A 161 7.44 -17.58 -16.75
CA LEU A 161 6.16 -18.26 -16.54
C LEU A 161 4.99 -17.35 -16.96
N GLU A 162 4.00 -17.95 -17.65
CA GLU A 162 2.78 -17.28 -18.09
C GLU A 162 3.05 -15.90 -18.74
N ASN A 163 3.97 -15.85 -19.70
CA ASN A 163 4.32 -14.61 -20.41
C ASN A 163 4.82 -13.50 -19.49
N TYR A 164 5.78 -13.81 -18.63
CA TYR A 164 6.41 -12.88 -17.70
C TYR A 164 5.45 -12.30 -16.64
N LEU A 165 4.41 -13.05 -16.29
CA LEU A 165 3.49 -12.67 -15.22
C LEU A 165 4.21 -12.38 -13.89
N PRO A 166 5.26 -13.12 -13.46
CA PRO A 166 6.00 -12.75 -12.24
C PRO A 166 6.57 -11.33 -12.26
N LEU A 167 7.11 -10.87 -13.39
CA LEU A 167 7.63 -9.52 -13.53
C LEU A 167 6.50 -8.48 -13.53
N TRP A 168 5.37 -8.78 -14.18
CA TRP A 168 4.20 -7.91 -14.14
C TRP A 168 3.66 -7.74 -12.72
N LEU A 169 3.54 -8.82 -11.95
CA LEU A 169 3.08 -8.77 -10.56
C LEU A 169 4.06 -8.01 -9.64
N ALA A 170 5.37 -8.09 -9.91
CA ALA A 170 6.36 -7.27 -9.22
C ALA A 170 6.16 -5.77 -9.50
N VAL A 171 5.90 -5.41 -10.75
CA VAL A 171 5.56 -4.03 -11.15
C VAL A 171 4.29 -3.55 -10.46
N VAL A 172 3.22 -4.36 -10.46
CA VAL A 172 1.95 -4.03 -9.79
C VAL A 172 2.18 -3.82 -8.29
N SER A 173 2.92 -4.69 -7.63
CA SER A 173 3.24 -4.62 -6.20
C SER A 173 4.02 -3.35 -5.82
N MET A 174 5.02 -2.95 -6.63
CA MET A 174 5.73 -1.68 -6.46
C MET A 174 4.80 -0.47 -6.67
N THR A 175 3.96 -0.53 -7.69
CA THR A 175 3.03 0.55 -8.02
C THR A 175 1.98 0.72 -6.92
N ASP A 176 1.54 -0.38 -6.28
CA ASP A 176 0.66 -0.35 -5.11
C ASP A 176 1.29 0.46 -3.96
N GLN A 177 2.53 0.16 -3.60
CA GLN A 177 3.22 0.93 -2.55
C GLN A 177 3.33 2.42 -2.88
N TYR A 178 3.58 2.75 -4.15
CA TYR A 178 3.69 4.13 -4.58
C TYR A 178 2.34 4.87 -4.52
N LEU A 179 1.27 4.27 -5.01
CA LEU A 179 -0.07 4.87 -5.03
C LEU A 179 -0.67 5.05 -3.63
N HIS A 180 -0.33 4.18 -2.69
CA HIS A 180 -0.73 4.29 -1.29
C HIS A 180 0.26 5.12 -0.43
N GLN A 181 1.19 5.85 -1.08
CA GLN A 181 2.19 6.70 -0.41
C GLN A 181 3.07 5.96 0.62
N ARG A 182 3.29 4.66 0.40
CA ARG A 182 4.15 3.78 1.20
C ARG A 182 5.60 3.83 0.74
N LEU A 183 5.84 4.33 -0.47
CA LEU A 183 7.14 4.45 -1.13
C LEU A 183 7.37 5.90 -1.55
N SER A 184 8.58 6.46 -1.32
CA SER A 184 8.91 7.80 -1.80
C SER A 184 9.07 7.82 -3.32
N HIS A 185 8.98 9.01 -3.92
CA HIS A 185 9.15 9.16 -5.36
C HIS A 185 10.56 8.73 -5.84
N GLU A 186 11.58 9.00 -5.05
CA GLU A 186 12.96 8.61 -5.37
C GLU A 186 13.14 7.10 -5.34
N MET A 187 12.63 6.44 -4.30
CA MET A 187 12.66 4.99 -4.19
C MET A 187 11.83 4.34 -5.32
N TYR A 188 10.67 4.90 -5.65
CA TYR A 188 9.88 4.44 -6.80
C TYR A 188 10.68 4.54 -8.09
N THR A 189 11.32 5.67 -8.36
CA THR A 189 12.11 5.89 -9.57
C THR A 189 13.28 4.90 -9.67
N SER A 190 13.97 4.64 -8.55
CA SER A 190 15.04 3.64 -8.48
C SER A 190 14.54 2.22 -8.83
N CYS A 191 13.43 1.80 -8.23
CA CYS A 191 12.82 0.49 -8.51
C CYS A 191 12.31 0.40 -9.97
N VAL A 192 11.72 1.48 -10.50
CA VAL A 192 11.28 1.55 -11.91
C VAL A 192 12.45 1.33 -12.85
N MET A 193 13.58 1.99 -12.63
CA MET A 193 14.78 1.82 -13.47
C MET A 193 15.30 0.37 -13.45
N GLU A 194 15.31 -0.26 -12.29
CA GLU A 194 15.69 -1.66 -12.14
C GLU A 194 14.78 -2.59 -12.96
N LEU A 195 13.45 -2.46 -12.78
CA LEU A 195 12.47 -3.27 -13.49
C LEU A 195 12.44 -2.97 -15.00
N ALA A 196 12.65 -1.70 -15.40
CA ALA A 196 12.76 -1.32 -16.81
C ALA A 196 13.93 -1.99 -17.53
N THR A 197 15.05 -2.15 -16.83
CA THR A 197 16.20 -2.89 -17.35
C THR A 197 15.83 -4.34 -17.63
N ARG A 198 15.05 -4.99 -16.74
CA ARG A 198 14.57 -6.37 -16.94
C ARG A 198 13.61 -6.47 -18.12
N VAL A 199 12.66 -5.50 -18.24
CA VAL A 199 11.73 -5.43 -19.38
C VAL A 199 12.49 -5.24 -20.70
N SER A 200 13.53 -4.40 -20.72
CA SER A 200 14.36 -4.16 -21.91
C SER A 200 15.16 -5.40 -22.31
N ALA A 201 15.68 -6.15 -21.33
CA ALA A 201 16.39 -7.41 -21.58
C ALA A 201 15.49 -8.48 -22.22
N MET A 202 14.21 -8.54 -21.83
CA MET A 202 13.20 -9.40 -22.46
C MET A 202 13.01 -9.04 -23.94
N SER A 203 12.96 -7.73 -24.25
CA SER A 203 12.73 -7.23 -25.60
C SER A 203 13.85 -7.62 -26.59
N ASN A 204 15.06 -7.81 -26.08
CA ASN A 204 16.22 -8.22 -26.87
C ASN A 204 16.30 -9.74 -27.08
N ALA A 205 15.65 -10.54 -26.22
CA ALA A 205 15.65 -12.00 -26.30
C ALA A 205 14.56 -12.54 -27.25
N ASP A 206 13.50 -11.80 -27.47
CA ASP A 206 12.42 -12.17 -28.39
C ASP A 206 12.76 -11.74 -29.82
N GLN A 207 13.40 -12.63 -30.57
CA GLN A 207 13.55 -12.48 -32.03
C GLN A 207 12.15 -12.44 -32.68
N PRO A 208 11.94 -11.66 -33.76
CA PRO A 208 10.66 -11.62 -34.45
C PRO A 208 10.32 -13.05 -34.94
N MET A 209 9.33 -13.67 -34.31
CA MET A 209 8.77 -14.92 -34.79
C MET A 209 8.05 -14.65 -36.11
N THR A 210 8.62 -15.07 -37.21
CA THR A 210 7.93 -15.11 -38.48
C THR A 210 6.95 -16.29 -38.45
N ARG A 211 5.66 -16.02 -38.53
CA ARG A 211 4.62 -17.05 -38.66
C ARG A 211 4.23 -17.14 -40.13
N SER A 212 4.41 -18.29 -40.73
CA SER A 212 3.87 -18.58 -42.05
C SER A 212 2.38 -18.90 -41.90
N LEU A 213 1.52 -18.13 -42.57
CA LEU A 213 0.12 -18.42 -42.71
C LEU A 213 -0.09 -19.58 -43.68
N GLU A 214 -1.26 -20.23 -43.67
CA GLU A 214 -1.58 -21.37 -44.53
C GLU A 214 -1.51 -21.05 -46.04
N ASP A 215 -1.58 -19.77 -46.39
CA ASP A 215 -1.43 -19.25 -47.76
C ASP A 215 0.03 -19.02 -48.16
N GLY A 216 1.02 -19.34 -47.34
CA GLY A 216 2.43 -19.13 -47.57
C GLY A 216 2.91 -17.70 -47.30
N THR A 217 2.06 -16.79 -46.90
CA THR A 217 2.45 -15.41 -46.54
C THR A 217 3.21 -15.43 -45.22
N VAL A 218 4.44 -14.95 -45.22
CA VAL A 218 5.24 -14.78 -44.00
C VAL A 218 4.84 -13.47 -43.36
N VAL A 219 4.03 -13.56 -42.32
CA VAL A 219 3.71 -12.40 -41.50
C VAL A 219 4.75 -12.36 -40.39
N ASN A 220 5.43 -11.23 -40.23
CA ASN A 220 6.13 -10.94 -38.98
C ASN A 220 5.09 -10.93 -37.89
N ALA A 221 4.92 -12.03 -37.19
CA ALA A 221 4.22 -12.03 -35.92
C ALA A 221 5.11 -11.19 -35.01
N PHE A 222 4.84 -9.88 -34.99
CA PHE A 222 5.38 -9.05 -33.91
C PHE A 222 5.05 -9.80 -32.64
N SER A 223 6.09 -10.21 -31.89
CA SER A 223 5.88 -10.65 -30.53
C SER A 223 5.14 -9.49 -29.91
N GLU A 224 3.85 -9.68 -29.64
CA GLU A 224 3.06 -8.65 -28.98
C GLU A 224 3.74 -8.48 -27.64
N ARG A 225 4.58 -7.44 -27.53
CA ARG A 225 5.27 -7.09 -26.31
C ARG A 225 4.20 -6.78 -25.29
N ARG A 226 3.83 -7.79 -24.53
CA ARG A 226 2.75 -7.70 -23.55
C ARG A 226 3.10 -6.73 -22.45
N LEU A 227 4.37 -6.67 -22.05
CA LEU A 227 4.87 -5.75 -21.03
C LEU A 227 5.77 -4.69 -21.66
N GLN A 228 5.42 -3.41 -21.47
CA GLN A 228 6.12 -2.26 -22.02
C GLN A 228 6.41 -1.25 -20.91
N TYR A 229 7.57 -0.59 -21.03
CA TYR A 229 7.96 0.53 -20.19
C TYR A 229 7.75 1.82 -20.98
N ASN A 230 6.81 2.67 -20.53
CA ASN A 230 6.39 3.88 -21.22
C ASN A 230 6.03 4.99 -20.23
N GLU A 231 5.98 6.22 -20.72
CA GLU A 231 5.41 7.33 -19.98
C GLU A 231 3.88 7.23 -19.92
N GLU A 232 3.33 7.49 -18.74
CA GLU A 232 1.91 7.50 -18.44
C GLU A 232 1.48 8.84 -17.86
N PHE A 233 0.27 9.27 -18.18
CA PHE A 233 -0.33 10.41 -17.51
C PHE A 233 -0.64 10.09 -16.04
N ARG A 234 -0.47 11.08 -15.16
CA ARG A 234 -0.90 11.01 -13.75
C ARG A 234 -2.42 11.14 -13.60
N PHE A 235 -3.17 10.70 -14.61
CA PHE A 235 -4.63 10.74 -14.63
C PHE A 235 -5.18 9.36 -14.29
N MET A 236 -6.00 9.31 -13.25
CA MET A 236 -6.52 8.05 -12.74
C MET A 236 -7.46 7.38 -13.75
N LEU A 237 -7.19 6.11 -14.08
CA LEU A 237 -8.05 5.25 -14.89
C LEU A 237 -8.41 5.87 -16.26
N LEU A 238 -7.50 6.64 -16.88
CA LEU A 238 -7.74 7.42 -18.09
C LEU A 238 -8.35 6.58 -19.23
N ARG A 239 -7.84 5.36 -19.45
CA ARG A 239 -8.29 4.48 -20.54
C ARG A 239 -9.68 3.88 -20.31
N HIS A 240 -10.15 3.92 -19.06
CA HIS A 240 -11.41 3.30 -18.63
C HIS A 240 -12.51 4.32 -18.36
N TRP A 241 -12.18 5.62 -18.46
CA TRP A 241 -13.06 6.73 -18.14
C TRP A 241 -13.11 7.76 -19.26
N THR A 242 -13.73 8.93 -18.99
CA THR A 242 -13.60 10.10 -19.87
C THR A 242 -12.33 10.88 -19.51
N LEU A 243 -11.77 11.62 -20.46
CA LEU A 243 -10.62 12.47 -20.20
C LEU A 243 -10.95 13.52 -19.12
N TYR A 244 -12.14 14.13 -19.21
CA TYR A 244 -12.59 15.12 -18.24
C TYR A 244 -12.71 14.55 -16.83
N ASP A 245 -13.40 13.42 -16.67
CA ASP A 245 -13.60 12.81 -15.34
C ASP A 245 -12.31 12.27 -14.77
N SER A 246 -11.47 11.69 -15.60
CA SER A 246 -10.14 11.21 -15.18
C SER A 246 -9.29 12.35 -14.61
N MET A 247 -9.24 13.50 -15.29
CA MET A 247 -8.52 14.68 -14.78
C MET A 247 -9.19 15.26 -13.54
N LEU A 248 -10.51 15.41 -13.55
CA LEU A 248 -11.29 16.00 -12.45
C LEU A 248 -11.07 15.24 -11.13
N HIS A 249 -10.99 13.90 -11.19
CA HIS A 249 -10.93 13.02 -10.03
C HIS A 249 -9.53 12.51 -9.68
N SER A 250 -8.51 12.77 -10.51
CA SER A 250 -7.13 12.40 -10.17
C SER A 250 -6.60 13.24 -9.03
N ASN A 251 -6.04 12.63 -7.98
CA ASN A 251 -5.50 13.35 -6.83
C ASN A 251 -4.50 14.44 -7.25
N TYR A 252 -3.62 14.15 -8.21
CA TYR A 252 -2.64 15.08 -8.73
C TYR A 252 -3.29 16.36 -9.31
N VAL A 253 -4.26 16.21 -10.22
CA VAL A 253 -4.97 17.35 -10.84
C VAL A 253 -5.88 18.02 -9.82
N ALA A 254 -6.58 17.21 -9.01
CA ALA A 254 -7.51 17.71 -8.01
C ALA A 254 -6.80 18.60 -6.99
N THR A 255 -5.64 18.20 -6.51
CA THR A 255 -4.87 18.98 -5.55
C THR A 255 -4.29 20.25 -6.19
N ALA A 256 -3.70 20.16 -7.38
CA ALA A 256 -3.10 21.30 -8.08
C ALA A 256 -4.13 22.37 -8.44
N LEU A 257 -5.27 21.98 -9.00
CA LEU A 257 -6.32 22.92 -9.44
C LEU A 257 -7.40 23.18 -8.39
N GLN A 258 -7.43 22.44 -7.28
CA GLN A 258 -8.49 22.47 -6.27
C GLN A 258 -9.88 22.18 -6.85
N THR A 259 -9.98 21.12 -7.66
CA THR A 259 -11.19 20.77 -8.42
C THR A 259 -12.42 20.45 -7.57
N TRP A 260 -12.26 20.28 -6.26
CA TRP A 260 -13.37 20.21 -5.30
C TRP A 260 -14.10 21.54 -5.11
N THR A 261 -13.53 22.66 -5.60
CA THR A 261 -14.14 24.00 -5.60
C THR A 261 -14.71 24.36 -6.98
N GLU A 262 -15.70 25.27 -7.02
CA GLU A 262 -16.21 25.80 -8.29
C GLU A 262 -15.11 26.52 -9.10
N ARG A 263 -14.25 27.29 -8.42
CA ARG A 263 -13.12 27.96 -9.06
C ARG A 263 -12.14 26.95 -9.67
N GLY A 264 -11.85 25.87 -8.98
CA GLY A 264 -10.96 24.83 -9.49
C GLY A 264 -11.53 24.12 -10.72
N ARG A 265 -12.84 23.88 -10.74
CA ARG A 265 -13.53 23.34 -11.94
C ARG A 265 -13.50 24.32 -13.10
N ALA A 266 -13.67 25.60 -12.85
CA ALA A 266 -13.53 26.65 -13.86
C ALA A 266 -12.10 26.70 -14.42
N ASN A 267 -11.05 26.54 -13.56
CA ASN A 267 -9.66 26.44 -13.99
C ASN A 267 -9.43 25.21 -14.88
N LEU A 268 -9.99 24.06 -14.54
CA LEU A 268 -9.92 22.86 -15.38
C LEU A 268 -10.59 23.09 -16.76
N ASN A 269 -11.77 23.73 -16.78
CA ASN A 269 -12.44 24.06 -18.04
C ASN A 269 -11.60 25.07 -18.88
N SER A 270 -10.95 26.04 -18.23
CA SER A 270 -10.04 26.98 -18.88
C SER A 270 -8.82 26.26 -19.47
N LEU A 271 -8.26 25.27 -18.76
CA LEU A 271 -7.19 24.42 -19.30
C LEU A 271 -7.63 23.70 -20.58
N PHE A 272 -8.81 23.08 -20.61
CA PHE A 272 -9.33 22.42 -21.81
C PHE A 272 -9.49 23.40 -22.98
N ALA A 273 -9.92 24.63 -22.71
CA ALA A 273 -10.01 25.67 -23.74
C ALA A 273 -8.62 26.04 -24.29
N HIS A 274 -7.60 26.22 -23.44
CA HIS A 274 -6.22 26.51 -23.87
C HIS A 274 -5.59 25.34 -24.65
N VAL A 275 -5.86 24.11 -24.24
CA VAL A 275 -5.40 22.92 -24.96
C VAL A 275 -6.19 22.72 -26.29
N GLY A 276 -7.33 23.41 -26.45
CA GLY A 276 -8.15 23.36 -27.67
C GLY A 276 -8.96 22.07 -27.81
N ILE A 277 -9.32 21.44 -26.68
CA ILE A 277 -10.24 20.30 -26.64
C ILE A 277 -11.58 20.78 -26.10
N SER A 278 -12.65 20.59 -26.88
CA SER A 278 -14.00 20.93 -26.42
C SER A 278 -14.44 20.02 -25.27
N LEU A 279 -15.27 20.54 -24.36
CA LEU A 279 -15.78 19.74 -23.24
C LEU A 279 -16.61 18.54 -23.72
N ASP A 280 -17.28 18.64 -24.85
CA ASP A 280 -18.05 17.52 -25.42
C ASP A 280 -17.13 16.38 -25.84
N VAL A 281 -15.96 16.68 -26.40
CA VAL A 281 -14.94 15.68 -26.73
C VAL A 281 -14.28 15.15 -25.45
N ALA A 282 -13.95 16.02 -24.50
CA ALA A 282 -13.32 15.60 -23.24
C ALA A 282 -14.22 14.69 -22.38
N LYS A 283 -15.54 14.82 -22.48
CA LYS A 283 -16.55 13.99 -21.78
C LYS A 283 -16.90 12.68 -22.49
N GLN A 284 -16.33 12.41 -23.65
CA GLN A 284 -16.43 11.10 -24.29
C GLN A 284 -15.45 10.11 -23.64
N LYS A 285 -15.75 8.81 -23.72
CA LYS A 285 -14.79 7.78 -23.27
C LYS A 285 -13.47 7.96 -23.99
N TYR A 286 -12.37 8.05 -23.25
CA TYR A 286 -11.03 8.31 -23.80
C TYR A 286 -10.66 7.34 -24.94
N LYS A 287 -11.02 6.06 -24.83
CA LYS A 287 -10.79 5.05 -25.86
C LYS A 287 -11.48 5.32 -27.20
N HIS A 288 -12.48 6.21 -27.23
CA HIS A 288 -13.21 6.59 -28.44
C HIS A 288 -12.76 7.95 -28.99
N MET A 289 -11.79 8.59 -28.35
CA MET A 289 -11.23 9.85 -28.80
C MET A 289 -10.36 9.61 -30.04
N GLU A 290 -10.45 10.51 -31.01
CA GLU A 290 -9.65 10.45 -32.24
C GLU A 290 -8.14 10.53 -31.91
N PRO A 291 -7.29 9.67 -32.52
CA PRO A 291 -5.83 9.67 -32.26
C PRO A 291 -5.16 11.03 -32.46
N GLU A 292 -5.61 11.80 -33.46
CA GLU A 292 -5.10 13.15 -33.73
C GLU A 292 -5.39 14.11 -32.57
N LYS A 293 -6.58 14.03 -31.98
CA LYS A 293 -6.96 14.83 -30.81
C LYS A 293 -6.21 14.40 -29.55
N MET A 294 -5.95 13.10 -29.41
CA MET A 294 -5.11 12.61 -28.30
C MET A 294 -3.70 13.18 -28.39
N LYS A 295 -3.09 13.13 -29.58
CA LYS A 295 -1.75 13.70 -29.80
C LYS A 295 -1.73 15.20 -29.59
N GLN A 296 -2.72 15.93 -30.12
CA GLN A 296 -2.86 17.38 -29.91
C GLN A 296 -3.02 17.71 -28.42
N PHE A 297 -3.81 16.93 -27.69
CA PHE A 297 -3.98 17.09 -26.24
C PHE A 297 -2.63 16.94 -25.52
N GLU A 298 -1.88 15.89 -25.83
CA GLU A 298 -0.59 15.60 -25.23
C GLU A 298 0.41 16.75 -25.45
N GLU A 299 0.63 17.16 -26.70
CA GLU A 299 1.56 18.22 -27.06
C GLU A 299 1.19 19.57 -26.40
N ARG A 300 -0.10 19.92 -26.40
CA ARG A 300 -0.54 21.18 -25.80
C ARG A 300 -0.61 21.15 -24.29
N LEU A 301 -0.87 20.00 -23.68
CA LEU A 301 -0.83 19.86 -22.23
C LEU A 301 0.60 20.04 -21.70
N GLU A 302 1.61 19.54 -22.40
CA GLU A 302 3.03 19.81 -22.07
C GLU A 302 3.37 21.30 -22.19
N GLN A 303 2.80 21.99 -23.18
CA GLN A 303 3.04 23.41 -23.39
C GLN A 303 2.33 24.29 -22.35
N TYR A 304 1.09 24.01 -22.01
CA TYR A 304 0.24 24.91 -21.20
C TYR A 304 0.02 24.42 -19.77
N GLY A 305 0.32 23.15 -19.46
CA GLY A 305 0.06 22.55 -18.15
C GLY A 305 0.69 23.32 -17.01
N SER A 306 1.97 23.68 -17.14
CA SER A 306 2.71 24.42 -16.12
C SER A 306 2.10 25.79 -15.82
N SER A 307 1.52 26.49 -16.80
CA SER A 307 0.83 27.78 -16.57
C SER A 307 -0.45 27.63 -15.73
N HIS A 308 -0.98 26.41 -15.63
CA HIS A 308 -2.12 26.05 -14.78
C HIS A 308 -1.69 25.32 -13.49
N GLY A 309 -0.38 25.19 -13.21
CA GLY A 309 0.15 24.51 -12.03
C GLY A 309 0.19 22.99 -12.16
N LEU A 310 0.14 22.46 -13.39
CA LEU A 310 0.30 21.04 -13.68
C LEU A 310 1.69 20.78 -14.27
N ASP A 311 2.69 20.76 -13.39
CA ASP A 311 4.05 20.38 -13.74
C ASP A 311 4.20 18.86 -13.70
N ASN A 312 4.99 18.26 -14.60
CA ASN A 312 5.22 16.82 -14.61
C ASN A 312 3.93 15.96 -14.67
N VAL A 313 3.08 16.24 -15.66
CA VAL A 313 1.80 15.52 -15.88
C VAL A 313 1.97 14.06 -16.24
N LYS A 314 3.19 13.67 -16.62
CA LYS A 314 3.56 12.29 -16.95
C LYS A 314 4.55 11.72 -15.93
N PHE A 315 4.63 10.42 -15.86
CA PHE A 315 5.62 9.67 -15.10
C PHE A 315 5.93 8.36 -15.80
N TRP A 316 7.10 7.85 -15.59
CA TRP A 316 7.52 6.57 -16.14
C TRP A 316 6.83 5.42 -15.42
N SER A 317 6.20 4.53 -16.17
CA SER A 317 5.42 3.41 -15.66
C SER A 317 5.44 2.24 -16.63
N PHE A 318 4.64 1.22 -16.34
CA PHE A 318 4.57 0.01 -17.13
C PHE A 318 3.15 -0.22 -17.62
N GLN A 319 3.06 -0.70 -18.86
CA GLN A 319 1.82 -1.10 -19.51
C GLN A 319 1.86 -2.60 -19.80
N TYR A 320 0.74 -3.24 -19.62
CA TYR A 320 0.53 -4.62 -20.05
C TYR A 320 -0.59 -4.67 -21.09
N SER A 321 -0.36 -5.42 -22.18
CA SER A 321 -1.36 -5.62 -23.23
C SER A 321 -2.07 -6.95 -23.02
N HIS A 322 -3.39 -6.92 -22.87
CA HIS A 322 -4.27 -8.07 -22.83
C HIS A 322 -4.87 -8.31 -24.22
N GLY A 323 -4.38 -9.31 -24.92
CA GLY A 323 -4.77 -9.55 -26.31
C GLY A 323 -4.45 -8.36 -27.22
N TYR A 324 -5.24 -8.19 -28.29
CA TYR A 324 -5.02 -7.14 -29.28
C TYR A 324 -5.63 -5.77 -28.93
N SER A 325 -6.59 -5.72 -28.02
CA SER A 325 -7.45 -4.53 -27.85
C SER A 325 -7.32 -3.83 -26.51
N VAL A 326 -6.85 -4.50 -25.46
CA VAL A 326 -6.84 -3.95 -24.10
C VAL A 326 -5.43 -3.67 -23.64
N LYS A 327 -5.14 -2.38 -23.40
CA LYS A 327 -3.90 -1.93 -22.75
C LYS A 327 -4.23 -1.37 -21.39
N VAL A 328 -3.51 -1.83 -20.37
CA VAL A 328 -3.67 -1.36 -18.99
C VAL A 328 -2.34 -0.89 -18.44
N CYS A 329 -2.35 0.16 -17.65
CA CYS A 329 -1.17 0.54 -16.87
C CYS A 329 -1.18 -0.15 -15.50
N ALA A 330 -0.03 -0.21 -14.87
CA ALA A 330 0.11 -0.84 -13.56
C ALA A 330 -0.80 -0.17 -12.51
N ALA A 331 -0.98 1.16 -12.59
CA ALA A 331 -1.86 1.90 -11.70
C ALA A 331 -3.34 1.49 -11.86
N ASP A 332 -3.81 1.24 -13.10
CA ASP A 332 -5.18 0.81 -13.35
C ASP A 332 -5.46 -0.54 -12.68
N VAL A 333 -4.49 -1.46 -12.77
CA VAL A 333 -4.58 -2.79 -12.15
C VAL A 333 -4.56 -2.70 -10.62
N VAL A 334 -3.74 -1.83 -10.04
CA VAL A 334 -3.74 -1.60 -8.58
C VAL A 334 -5.09 -1.07 -8.13
N TYR A 335 -5.65 -0.07 -8.81
CA TYR A 335 -6.97 0.47 -8.43
C TYR A 335 -8.08 -0.58 -8.53
N GLY A 336 -8.09 -1.38 -9.60
CA GLY A 336 -9.08 -2.44 -9.79
C GLY A 336 -8.95 -3.54 -8.73
N ALA A 337 -7.74 -4.05 -8.50
CA ALA A 337 -7.47 -5.10 -7.51
C ALA A 337 -7.80 -4.64 -6.08
N THR A 338 -7.43 -3.39 -5.72
CA THR A 338 -7.78 -2.82 -4.40
C THR A 338 -9.29 -2.74 -4.22
N ALA A 339 -10.03 -2.30 -5.24
CA ALA A 339 -11.49 -2.20 -5.16
C ALA A 339 -12.18 -3.57 -5.02
N LEU A 340 -11.61 -4.63 -5.62
CA LEU A 340 -12.09 -6.00 -5.44
C LEU A 340 -11.79 -6.53 -4.04
N LEU A 341 -10.59 -6.28 -3.52
CA LEU A 341 -10.21 -6.67 -2.15
C LEU A 341 -11.12 -6.05 -1.10
N GLU A 342 -11.49 -4.78 -1.29
CA GLU A 342 -12.38 -4.05 -0.39
C GLU A 342 -13.87 -4.41 -0.56
N GLY A 343 -14.21 -5.36 -1.44
CA GLY A 343 -15.58 -5.85 -1.61
C GLY A 343 -16.58 -4.79 -2.06
N LEU A 344 -16.16 -3.78 -2.83
CA LEU A 344 -16.99 -2.67 -3.28
C LEU A 344 -17.98 -3.12 -4.37
N GLY A 345 -18.90 -4.04 -4.04
CA GLY A 345 -19.94 -4.55 -4.94
C GLY A 345 -20.97 -3.50 -5.38
N GLU A 346 -21.89 -3.89 -6.30
CA GLU A 346 -22.92 -2.98 -6.83
C GLU A 346 -23.92 -2.52 -5.79
N SER A 347 -24.23 -3.34 -4.79
CA SER A 347 -25.20 -3.04 -3.72
C SER A 347 -24.63 -2.21 -2.58
N GLY A 348 -23.31 -1.98 -2.52
CA GLY A 348 -22.69 -1.33 -1.36
C GLY A 348 -22.74 -2.19 -0.08
N GLU A 349 -23.29 -3.37 -0.16
CA GLU A 349 -23.25 -4.43 0.84
C GLU A 349 -22.14 -5.37 0.39
N GLY A 350 -21.09 -5.51 1.17
CA GLY A 350 -20.02 -6.45 0.89
C GLY A 350 -20.59 -7.88 0.83
N ASP A 351 -20.91 -8.33 -0.37
CA ASP A 351 -21.66 -9.58 -0.62
C ASP A 351 -20.74 -10.81 -0.58
N GLY A 352 -19.53 -10.69 -0.07
CA GLY A 352 -18.56 -11.77 0.06
C GLY A 352 -17.74 -11.68 1.34
N SER A 353 -17.26 -12.82 1.83
CA SER A 353 -16.26 -12.84 2.89
C SER A 353 -14.96 -12.18 2.41
N ALA A 354 -14.10 -11.72 3.33
CA ALA A 354 -12.77 -11.20 2.98
C ALA A 354 -11.96 -12.21 2.14
N ALA A 355 -12.16 -13.50 2.39
CA ALA A 355 -11.56 -14.58 1.61
C ALA A 355 -12.08 -14.62 0.16
N ASP A 356 -13.39 -14.46 -0.06
CA ASP A 356 -13.98 -14.42 -1.41
C ASP A 356 -13.46 -13.22 -2.20
N ASN A 357 -13.39 -12.05 -1.58
CA ASN A 357 -12.83 -10.83 -2.16
C ASN A 357 -11.35 -11.02 -2.55
N PHE A 358 -10.57 -11.67 -1.68
CA PHE A 358 -9.19 -12.01 -1.98
C PHE A 358 -9.08 -12.90 -3.23
N TRP A 359 -9.90 -13.94 -3.34
CA TRP A 359 -9.85 -14.84 -4.49
C TRP A 359 -10.32 -14.16 -5.77
N ARG A 360 -11.31 -13.27 -5.71
CA ARG A 360 -11.72 -12.44 -6.86
C ARG A 360 -10.59 -11.54 -7.32
N ALA A 361 -9.93 -10.82 -6.42
CA ALA A 361 -8.77 -9.98 -6.73
C ALA A 361 -7.61 -10.80 -7.30
N ALA A 362 -7.31 -11.97 -6.73
CA ALA A 362 -6.27 -12.87 -7.21
C ALA A 362 -6.57 -13.41 -8.62
N GLN A 363 -7.83 -13.71 -8.93
CA GLN A 363 -8.27 -14.12 -10.26
C GLN A 363 -8.16 -12.98 -11.27
N ALA A 364 -8.52 -11.75 -10.87
CA ALA A 364 -8.40 -10.57 -11.71
C ALA A 364 -6.94 -10.26 -12.09
N LEU A 365 -5.98 -10.60 -11.24
CA LEU A 365 -4.56 -10.47 -11.53
C LEU A 365 -4.02 -11.57 -12.47
N SER A 366 -4.78 -12.63 -12.72
CA SER A 366 -4.41 -13.66 -13.69
C SER A 366 -4.64 -13.15 -15.13
N LEU A 367 -3.78 -13.57 -16.05
CA LEU A 367 -3.82 -13.09 -17.45
C LEU A 367 -5.07 -13.52 -18.24
N GLY A 368 -5.85 -14.46 -17.73
CA GLY A 368 -7.02 -15.01 -18.42
C GLY A 368 -8.36 -14.36 -18.04
N ASN A 369 -8.43 -13.52 -17.01
CA ASN A 369 -9.69 -13.07 -16.44
C ASN A 369 -9.82 -11.52 -16.42
N TRP A 370 -9.87 -10.95 -17.63
CA TRP A 370 -9.98 -9.49 -17.78
C TRP A 370 -11.34 -8.94 -17.30
N GLU A 371 -12.41 -9.71 -17.42
CA GLU A 371 -13.77 -9.28 -17.03
C GLU A 371 -13.84 -8.92 -15.53
N GLU A 372 -13.21 -9.73 -14.69
CA GLU A 372 -13.15 -9.45 -13.25
C GLU A 372 -12.33 -8.18 -12.94
N MET A 373 -11.22 -7.96 -13.66
CA MET A 373 -10.45 -6.73 -13.53
C MET A 373 -11.25 -5.50 -13.99
N GLU A 374 -12.01 -5.60 -15.10
CA GLU A 374 -12.87 -4.53 -15.59
C GLU A 374 -13.97 -4.18 -14.57
N SER A 375 -14.55 -5.18 -13.92
CA SER A 375 -15.48 -4.99 -12.81
C SER A 375 -14.83 -4.22 -11.66
N GLY A 376 -13.63 -4.63 -11.23
CA GLY A 376 -12.85 -3.95 -10.19
C GLY A 376 -12.53 -2.50 -10.55
N ILE A 377 -12.17 -2.21 -11.80
CA ILE A 377 -11.95 -0.85 -12.30
C ILE A 377 -13.23 -0.02 -12.20
N GLY A 378 -14.39 -0.60 -12.54
CA GLY A 378 -15.68 0.05 -12.37
C GLY A 378 -15.97 0.44 -10.92
N HIS A 379 -15.64 -0.45 -9.97
CA HIS A 379 -15.75 -0.18 -8.54
C HIS A 379 -14.78 0.91 -8.09
N ALA A 380 -13.55 0.89 -8.59
CA ALA A 380 -12.53 1.93 -8.30
C ALA A 380 -12.97 3.32 -8.76
N ILE A 381 -13.65 3.42 -9.91
CA ILE A 381 -14.25 4.67 -10.41
C ILE A 381 -15.29 5.20 -9.42
N ARG A 382 -16.21 4.36 -8.97
CA ARG A 382 -17.27 4.75 -8.00
C ARG A 382 -16.66 5.21 -6.67
N LEU A 383 -15.66 4.50 -6.16
CA LEU A 383 -14.94 4.89 -4.95
C LEU A 383 -14.27 6.24 -5.13
N GLN A 384 -13.57 6.48 -6.25
CA GLN A 384 -12.90 7.75 -6.49
C GLN A 384 -13.86 8.93 -6.56
N GLN A 385 -15.03 8.73 -7.16
CA GLN A 385 -16.10 9.74 -7.15
C GLN A 385 -16.58 10.04 -5.71
N ALA A 386 -16.73 9.00 -4.88
CA ALA A 386 -17.09 9.17 -3.49
C ALA A 386 -15.98 9.89 -2.69
N VAL A 387 -14.71 9.56 -2.91
CA VAL A 387 -13.55 10.26 -2.31
C VAL A 387 -13.60 11.75 -2.63
N MET A 388 -13.86 12.11 -3.88
CA MET A 388 -13.97 13.52 -4.29
C MET A 388 -15.17 14.22 -3.65
N ARG A 389 -16.33 13.58 -3.59
CA ARG A 389 -17.51 14.17 -2.93
C ARG A 389 -17.29 14.37 -1.44
N GLN A 390 -16.84 13.31 -0.73
CA GLN A 390 -16.61 13.38 0.72
C GLN A 390 -15.42 14.27 1.08
N GLY A 391 -14.36 14.26 0.27
CA GLY A 391 -13.24 15.19 0.42
C GLY A 391 -13.68 16.65 0.22
N SER A 392 -14.54 16.92 -0.75
CA SER A 392 -15.16 18.25 -0.94
C SER A 392 -15.95 18.69 0.29
N VAL A 393 -16.75 17.80 0.88
CA VAL A 393 -17.50 18.06 2.14
C VAL A 393 -16.51 18.38 3.27
N ALA A 394 -15.49 17.54 3.46
CA ALA A 394 -14.47 17.74 4.50
C ALA A 394 -13.77 19.11 4.39
N LEU A 395 -13.45 19.52 3.17
CA LEU A 395 -12.71 20.76 2.87
C LEU A 395 -13.59 22.01 2.77
N SER A 396 -14.91 21.87 2.66
CA SER A 396 -15.84 22.98 2.48
C SER A 396 -15.96 23.89 3.69
N SER A 397 -15.73 23.35 4.91
CA SER A 397 -15.78 24.12 6.16
C SER A 397 -14.63 23.75 7.10
N SER A 398 -14.03 24.76 7.70
CA SER A 398 -13.02 24.56 8.74
C SER A 398 -13.58 23.87 10.01
N ALA A 399 -14.90 23.84 10.18
CA ALA A 399 -15.57 23.17 11.29
C ALA A 399 -15.61 21.64 11.12
N HIS A 400 -15.56 21.14 9.89
CA HIS A 400 -15.59 19.70 9.62
C HIS A 400 -14.29 19.00 10.03
N ILE A 401 -13.16 19.67 9.85
CA ILE A 401 -11.84 19.15 10.26
C ILE A 401 -11.44 19.84 11.55
N ARG A 402 -11.71 19.18 12.67
CA ARG A 402 -11.37 19.70 14.01
C ARG A 402 -9.85 19.58 14.24
N THR A 403 -9.29 20.57 14.93
CA THR A 403 -7.93 20.51 15.42
C THR A 403 -7.96 20.22 16.91
N ILE A 404 -7.33 19.14 17.32
CA ILE A 404 -7.25 18.69 18.72
C ILE A 404 -5.77 18.56 19.04
N GLY A 405 -5.22 19.49 19.82
CA GLY A 405 -3.78 19.58 20.07
C GLY A 405 -2.94 19.74 18.80
N SER A 406 -2.10 18.79 18.53
CA SER A 406 -1.24 18.74 17.32
C SER A 406 -1.92 18.03 16.15
N LEU A 407 -3.01 17.31 16.36
CA LEU A 407 -3.70 16.48 15.37
C LEU A 407 -4.84 17.22 14.67
N ARG A 408 -5.17 16.79 13.47
CA ARG A 408 -6.44 17.07 12.79
C ARG A 408 -7.31 15.83 12.83
N CYS A 409 -8.60 16.01 13.01
CA CYS A 409 -9.57 14.92 13.06
C CYS A 409 -10.75 15.24 12.14
N TYR A 410 -11.07 14.30 11.24
CA TYR A 410 -12.28 14.32 10.41
C TYR A 410 -13.16 13.13 10.75
N ASN A 411 -14.40 13.38 11.13
CA ASN A 411 -15.37 12.32 11.42
C ASN A 411 -16.36 12.20 10.24
N LEU A 412 -16.20 11.17 9.44
CA LEU A 412 -17.07 10.88 8.30
C LEU A 412 -18.47 10.48 8.74
N LEU A 413 -18.63 9.91 9.95
CA LEU A 413 -19.93 9.50 10.47
C LEU A 413 -20.85 10.70 10.76
N ASP A 414 -20.26 11.87 11.10
CA ASP A 414 -21.02 13.09 11.40
C ASP A 414 -21.37 13.89 10.14
N HIS A 415 -20.54 13.81 9.10
CA HIS A 415 -20.60 14.72 7.96
C HIS A 415 -20.79 14.02 6.61
N GLY A 416 -20.68 12.70 6.57
CA GLY A 416 -20.75 11.93 5.33
C GLY A 416 -22.16 11.75 4.79
N SER A 417 -22.29 11.70 3.45
CA SER A 417 -23.55 11.26 2.82
C SER A 417 -23.78 9.77 3.09
N PRO A 418 -24.96 9.33 3.52
CA PRO A 418 -25.23 7.92 3.83
C PRO A 418 -24.91 6.95 2.68
N ALA A 419 -25.09 7.38 1.43
CA ALA A 419 -24.79 6.57 0.26
C ALA A 419 -23.28 6.36 0.05
N ASP A 420 -22.48 7.40 0.31
CA ASP A 420 -21.03 7.32 0.15
C ASP A 420 -20.35 6.68 1.36
N VAL A 421 -20.87 6.90 2.57
CA VAL A 421 -20.29 6.38 3.83
C VAL A 421 -20.12 4.86 3.80
N LYS A 422 -21.07 4.15 3.17
CA LYS A 422 -20.99 2.69 2.96
C LYS A 422 -19.77 2.22 2.17
N LEU A 423 -19.18 3.09 1.33
CA LEU A 423 -17.98 2.76 0.54
C LEU A 423 -16.68 2.89 1.36
N PHE A 424 -16.74 3.44 2.56
CA PHE A 424 -15.59 3.67 3.43
C PHE A 424 -15.57 2.79 4.68
N THR A 425 -16.22 1.64 4.61
CA THR A 425 -16.28 0.66 5.71
C THR A 425 -15.01 -0.17 5.87
N HIS A 426 -14.16 -0.17 4.84
CA HIS A 426 -12.94 -0.96 4.79
C HIS A 426 -11.68 -0.09 4.89
N PRO A 427 -10.56 -0.68 5.38
CA PRO A 427 -9.33 0.05 5.68
C PRO A 427 -8.76 0.88 4.53
N LEU A 428 -8.56 0.28 3.34
CA LEU A 428 -7.91 0.94 2.22
C LEU A 428 -8.79 2.01 1.57
N SER A 429 -10.12 1.83 1.57
CA SER A 429 -11.06 2.85 1.09
C SER A 429 -11.02 4.10 1.96
N LEU A 430 -11.04 3.92 3.30
CA LEU A 430 -10.96 5.03 4.25
C LEU A 430 -9.59 5.71 4.22
N LEU A 431 -8.51 4.92 4.07
CA LEU A 431 -7.15 5.44 3.88
C LEU A 431 -7.06 6.31 2.63
N LYS A 432 -7.68 5.91 1.52
CA LYS A 432 -7.69 6.69 0.28
C LYS A 432 -8.35 8.06 0.45
N LEU A 433 -9.45 8.14 1.20
CA LEU A 433 -10.08 9.41 1.57
C LEU A 433 -9.14 10.25 2.47
N ALA A 434 -8.51 9.62 3.46
CA ALA A 434 -7.60 10.28 4.38
C ALA A 434 -6.38 10.89 3.64
N LEU A 435 -5.79 10.15 2.70
CA LEU A 435 -4.67 10.61 1.87
C LEU A 435 -5.09 11.80 0.99
N PHE A 436 -6.28 11.74 0.36
CA PHE A 436 -6.80 12.84 -0.43
C PHE A 436 -6.98 14.11 0.42
N ILE A 437 -7.62 14.01 1.59
CA ILE A 437 -7.81 15.15 2.50
C ILE A 437 -6.45 15.69 2.96
N GLN A 438 -5.50 14.83 3.31
CA GLN A 438 -4.17 15.24 3.77
C GLN A 438 -3.40 15.99 2.67
N ASP A 439 -3.42 15.51 1.43
CA ASP A 439 -2.77 16.16 0.29
C ASP A 439 -3.39 17.52 -0.02
N ALA A 440 -4.72 17.63 0.01
CA ALA A 440 -5.42 18.88 -0.14
C ALA A 440 -5.09 19.90 0.97
N LEU A 441 -4.97 19.44 2.22
CA LEU A 441 -4.60 20.27 3.35
C LEU A 441 -3.15 20.77 3.31
N ARG A 442 -2.22 19.99 2.72
CA ARG A 442 -0.82 20.42 2.50
C ARG A 442 -0.73 21.65 1.63
N LEU A 443 -1.56 21.73 0.58
CA LEU A 443 -1.55 22.85 -0.36
C LEU A 443 -2.32 24.06 0.14
N THR A 444 -3.33 23.86 1.00
CA THR A 444 -4.21 24.94 1.44
C THR A 444 -3.86 25.52 2.81
N ARG A 445 -2.99 24.89 3.57
CA ARG A 445 -2.62 25.28 4.94
C ARG A 445 -1.12 25.40 5.13
N ASN A 446 -0.68 26.48 5.77
CA ASN A 446 0.73 26.73 6.05
C ASN A 446 1.36 25.78 7.06
N ARG A 447 0.56 25.09 7.89
CA ARG A 447 1.06 24.16 8.90
C ARG A 447 0.54 22.76 8.62
N ILE A 448 1.45 21.87 8.30
CA ILE A 448 1.17 20.46 8.10
C ILE A 448 1.00 19.78 9.47
N ARG A 449 -0.08 19.02 9.66
CA ARG A 449 -0.37 18.27 10.88
C ARG A 449 -0.81 16.86 10.52
N PRO A 450 -0.55 15.87 11.37
CA PRO A 450 -1.12 14.52 11.20
C PRO A 450 -2.64 14.57 11.17
N LEU A 451 -3.23 13.67 10.38
CA LEU A 451 -4.69 13.58 10.19
C LEU A 451 -5.19 12.22 10.67
N VAL A 452 -6.26 12.25 11.43
CA VAL A 452 -7.04 11.08 11.83
C VAL A 452 -8.40 11.16 11.14
N VAL A 453 -8.79 10.10 10.44
CA VAL A 453 -10.11 9.98 9.80
C VAL A 453 -10.87 8.84 10.44
N ILE A 454 -12.11 9.11 10.83
CA ILE A 454 -13.02 8.16 11.49
C ILE A 454 -14.12 7.80 10.49
N GLY A 455 -14.32 6.51 10.27
CA GLY A 455 -15.34 5.96 9.38
C GLY A 455 -16.12 4.81 10.03
N PRO A 456 -17.12 4.25 9.33
CA PRO A 456 -17.83 3.07 9.79
C PRO A 456 -16.94 1.81 9.71
N SER A 457 -17.22 0.82 10.55
CA SER A 457 -16.65 -0.52 10.43
C SER A 457 -17.59 -1.42 9.61
N SER A 458 -17.03 -2.33 8.80
CA SER A 458 -17.79 -3.34 8.07
C SER A 458 -18.19 -4.53 8.93
N GLU A 459 -17.47 -4.79 10.02
CA GLU A 459 -17.64 -5.99 10.84
C GLU A 459 -18.67 -5.84 11.94
N ASP A 460 -18.72 -4.67 12.57
CA ASP A 460 -19.57 -4.41 13.74
C ASP A 460 -19.94 -2.93 13.84
N ASP A 461 -21.21 -2.63 13.74
CA ASP A 461 -21.74 -1.26 13.86
C ASP A 461 -21.44 -0.59 15.21
N SER A 462 -21.10 -1.35 16.24
CA SER A 462 -20.70 -0.80 17.53
C SER A 462 -19.30 -0.19 17.54
N PHE A 463 -18.48 -0.49 16.50
CA PHE A 463 -17.13 0.02 16.32
C PHE A 463 -17.07 1.11 15.24
N ALA A 464 -16.08 1.96 15.35
CA ALA A 464 -15.65 2.87 14.30
C ALA A 464 -14.27 2.48 13.82
N LEU A 465 -14.06 2.54 12.51
CA LEU A 465 -12.77 2.37 11.87
C LEU A 465 -12.01 3.70 11.89
N ILE A 466 -10.76 3.68 12.31
CA ILE A 466 -9.93 4.87 12.47
C ILE A 466 -8.64 4.68 11.69
N VAL A 467 -8.32 5.65 10.84
CA VAL A 467 -7.08 5.66 10.04
C VAL A 467 -6.26 6.89 10.41
N GLY A 468 -4.96 6.68 10.64
CA GLY A 468 -4.00 7.73 10.95
C GLY A 468 -3.00 7.97 9.81
N VAL A 469 -2.93 9.20 9.30
CA VAL A 469 -1.97 9.63 8.27
C VAL A 469 -1.03 10.68 8.83
N THR A 470 0.27 10.41 8.76
CA THR A 470 1.29 11.36 9.23
C THR A 470 1.48 12.51 8.24
N ALA A 471 1.84 13.64 8.78
CA ALA A 471 2.33 14.76 7.97
C ALA A 471 3.76 14.42 7.54
N LYS A 472 3.96 13.86 6.35
CA LYS A 472 5.31 13.73 5.79
C LYS A 472 5.84 15.14 5.49
N PRO A 473 7.02 15.53 5.99
CA PRO A 473 7.67 16.78 5.54
C PRO A 473 8.01 16.63 4.04
N ASN A 474 8.02 17.75 3.32
CA ASN A 474 8.46 17.81 1.92
C ASN A 474 9.96 17.52 1.72
N THR A 475 10.69 17.28 2.80
CA THR A 475 12.12 16.98 2.80
C THR A 475 12.32 15.48 2.82
N ASP A 476 13.35 15.02 2.12
CA ASP A 476 13.82 13.66 1.86
C ASP A 476 14.17 12.82 3.12
N ASP A 477 13.61 13.19 4.27
CA ASP A 477 13.85 12.50 5.51
C ASP A 477 13.01 11.20 5.55
N THR A 478 13.59 10.15 4.98
CA THR A 478 13.06 8.77 4.97
C THR A 478 12.97 8.16 6.38
N SER A 479 13.41 8.88 7.42
CA SER A 479 13.47 8.42 8.80
C SER A 479 12.13 8.52 9.55
N GLY A 480 11.12 9.18 8.99
CA GLY A 480 9.83 9.42 9.66
C GLY A 480 8.77 8.38 9.32
N GLY A 481 8.74 7.24 10.00
CA GLY A 481 7.65 6.26 9.92
C GLY A 481 6.31 6.78 10.44
N ASN A 482 5.24 6.00 10.24
CA ASN A 482 3.92 6.32 10.76
C ASN A 482 3.84 5.98 12.26
N PHE A 483 3.82 7.00 13.09
CA PHE A 483 3.79 6.84 14.56
C PHE A 483 2.42 6.43 15.11
N PHE A 484 1.37 6.48 14.32
CA PHE A 484 0.02 6.11 14.77
C PHE A 484 -0.06 4.66 15.21
N THR A 485 0.72 3.77 14.65
CA THR A 485 0.85 2.37 15.06
C THR A 485 0.95 2.20 16.56
N TYR A 486 1.94 2.86 17.15
CA TYR A 486 2.18 2.78 18.58
C TYR A 486 1.20 3.66 19.38
N SER A 487 0.91 4.85 18.86
CA SER A 487 0.04 5.81 19.55
C SER A 487 -1.41 5.33 19.67
N PHE A 488 -1.93 4.60 18.67
CA PHE A 488 -3.29 4.05 18.71
C PHE A 488 -3.44 3.02 19.83
N LYS A 489 -2.53 2.05 19.90
CA LYS A 489 -2.55 1.03 20.96
C LYS A 489 -2.46 1.67 22.35
N LEU A 490 -1.48 2.56 22.53
CA LEU A 490 -1.28 3.27 23.80
C LEU A 490 -2.51 4.11 24.21
N ALA A 491 -3.16 4.80 23.26
CA ALA A 491 -4.34 5.60 23.55
C ALA A 491 -5.52 4.71 24.00
N ALA A 492 -5.75 3.60 23.30
CA ALA A 492 -6.79 2.65 23.64
C ALA A 492 -6.58 1.99 25.02
N GLU A 493 -5.34 1.58 25.31
CA GLU A 493 -4.96 1.01 26.62
C GLU A 493 -5.09 2.04 27.77
N ARG A 494 -4.65 3.29 27.55
CA ARG A 494 -4.72 4.38 28.55
C ARG A 494 -6.13 4.64 29.07
N ILE A 495 -7.13 4.53 28.19
CA ILE A 495 -8.55 4.73 28.57
C ILE A 495 -9.30 3.43 28.81
N ASN A 496 -8.63 2.29 28.73
CA ASN A 496 -9.25 0.96 28.80
C ASN A 496 -10.42 0.80 27.82
N ALA A 497 -10.25 1.32 26.58
CA ALA A 497 -11.26 1.21 25.53
C ALA A 497 -11.43 -0.23 25.05
N ARG A 498 -12.62 -0.53 24.52
CA ARG A 498 -12.80 -1.73 23.73
C ARG A 498 -12.31 -1.46 22.30
N PHE A 499 -11.26 -2.14 21.87
CA PHE A 499 -10.63 -1.94 20.55
C PHE A 499 -10.22 -3.26 19.89
N LYS A 500 -10.04 -3.21 18.57
CA LYS A 500 -9.41 -4.24 17.76
C LYS A 500 -8.27 -3.60 16.99
N HIS A 501 -7.07 -4.15 17.11
CA HIS A 501 -5.86 -3.67 16.43
C HIS A 501 -5.04 -4.87 15.94
N GLY A 502 -5.69 -5.75 15.18
CA GLY A 502 -5.13 -7.01 14.70
C GLY A 502 -4.85 -7.04 13.20
N SER A 503 -5.19 -5.96 12.46
CA SER A 503 -4.91 -5.91 11.03
C SER A 503 -3.41 -5.76 10.76
N PHE A 504 -2.95 -6.28 9.61
CA PHE A 504 -1.54 -6.14 9.20
C PHE A 504 -1.15 -4.67 8.92
N GLU A 505 -2.11 -3.79 8.68
CA GLU A 505 -1.88 -2.35 8.52
C GLU A 505 -1.95 -1.65 9.89
N ALA A 506 -0.80 -1.41 10.45
CA ALA A 506 -0.66 -0.91 11.81
C ALA A 506 -1.15 0.55 12.04
N SER A 507 -1.37 1.33 10.97
CA SER A 507 -1.93 2.69 11.03
C SER A 507 -3.47 2.74 11.12
N ILE A 508 -4.10 1.59 11.36
CA ILE A 508 -5.54 1.39 11.38
C ILE A 508 -5.94 0.71 12.68
N ILE A 509 -7.01 1.22 13.31
CA ILE A 509 -7.58 0.64 14.53
C ILE A 509 -9.12 0.72 14.49
N GLN A 510 -9.79 -0.25 15.08
CA GLN A 510 -11.22 -0.18 15.34
C GLN A 510 -11.46 0.08 16.84
N VAL A 511 -12.22 1.10 17.17
CA VAL A 511 -12.53 1.50 18.55
C VAL A 511 -14.04 1.57 18.74
N ALA A 512 -14.55 1.13 19.89
CA ALA A 512 -15.96 1.22 20.17
C ALA A 512 -16.46 2.67 20.10
N LYS A 513 -17.58 2.90 19.40
CA LYS A 513 -18.14 4.26 19.16
C LYS A 513 -18.36 5.06 20.45
N ARG A 514 -18.70 4.41 21.55
CA ARG A 514 -18.88 5.04 22.86
C ARG A 514 -17.58 5.62 23.45
N ASP A 515 -16.42 5.06 23.08
CA ASP A 515 -15.13 5.42 23.65
C ASP A 515 -14.36 6.43 22.75
N LEU A 516 -14.90 6.77 21.56
CA LEU A 516 -14.26 7.61 20.55
C LEU A 516 -13.78 8.96 21.05
N GLY A 517 -14.61 9.67 21.83
CA GLY A 517 -14.28 11.00 22.33
C GLY A 517 -13.03 10.96 23.21
N GLN A 518 -13.04 10.06 24.21
CA GLN A 518 -11.92 9.87 25.12
C GLN A 518 -10.67 9.34 24.39
N PHE A 519 -10.86 8.46 23.39
CA PHE A 519 -9.77 7.93 22.59
C PHE A 519 -9.03 9.04 21.83
N ILE A 520 -9.74 9.96 21.17
CA ILE A 520 -9.11 11.06 20.41
C ILE A 520 -8.41 12.05 21.36
N GLU A 521 -8.95 12.32 22.54
CA GLU A 521 -8.29 13.13 23.58
C GLU A 521 -6.99 12.46 24.05
N ALA A 522 -7.04 11.20 24.43
CA ALA A 522 -5.86 10.43 24.86
C ALA A 522 -4.79 10.36 23.75
N LEU A 523 -5.20 10.18 22.49
CA LEU A 523 -4.31 10.19 21.35
C LEU A 523 -3.60 11.54 21.16
N SER A 524 -4.34 12.65 21.35
CA SER A 524 -3.76 13.99 21.30
C SER A 524 -2.72 14.23 22.39
N ASP A 525 -2.98 13.73 23.61
CA ASP A 525 -2.05 13.85 24.73
C ASP A 525 -0.76 13.04 24.47
N ILE A 526 -0.90 11.82 23.95
CA ILE A 526 0.23 10.97 23.59
C ILE A 526 1.09 11.62 22.50
N ASP A 527 0.47 12.23 21.47
CA ASP A 527 1.24 12.93 20.44
C ASP A 527 1.95 14.17 21.00
N ALA A 528 1.33 14.89 21.94
CA ALA A 528 1.97 16.01 22.63
C ALA A 528 3.19 15.55 23.47
N GLU A 529 3.07 14.43 24.20
CA GLU A 529 4.18 13.81 24.93
C GLU A 529 5.32 13.39 23.98
N ARG A 530 4.99 12.77 22.84
CA ARG A 530 5.94 12.38 21.79
C ARG A 530 6.70 13.61 21.26
N LEU A 531 6.00 14.67 20.91
CA LEU A 531 6.60 15.91 20.41
C LEU A 531 7.50 16.58 21.46
N ALA A 532 7.13 16.52 22.74
CA ALA A 532 7.96 17.04 23.84
C ALA A 532 9.27 16.24 23.97
N ARG A 533 9.22 14.91 23.87
CA ARG A 533 10.43 14.06 23.88
C ARG A 533 11.36 14.33 22.69
N LEU A 534 10.81 14.50 21.48
CA LEU A 534 11.60 14.81 20.29
C LEU A 534 12.31 16.16 20.42
N ARG A 535 11.71 17.16 21.03
CA ARG A 535 12.34 18.46 21.31
C ARG A 535 13.46 18.33 22.32
N ALA A 536 13.22 17.58 23.41
CA ALA A 536 14.24 17.36 24.45
C ALA A 536 15.44 16.52 23.98
N SER A 537 15.31 15.76 22.88
CA SER A 537 16.42 15.02 22.29
C SER A 537 17.19 15.81 21.22
N ALA A 538 16.65 16.95 20.76
CA ALA A 538 17.26 17.82 19.76
C ALA A 538 18.06 19.00 20.40
N ASP A 539 17.77 19.30 21.68
CA ASP A 539 18.53 20.23 22.53
C ASP A 539 19.67 19.49 23.26
#